data_eccfa98f459fe2f44d4b42f1b3c6f29e
#
_entry.id   eccfa98f459fe2f44d4b42f1b3c6f29e
#
_cell.length_a   1.000
_cell.length_b   1.000
_cell.length_c   1.000
_cell.angle_alpha   90.00
_cell.angle_beta   90.00
_cell.angle_gamma   90.00
#
_symmetry.space_group_name_H-M   'P 1'
#
loop_
_entity.id
_entity.type
_entity.pdbx_description
1 polymer ?
#
loop_
_entity_poly.entity_id
_entity_poly.type
_entity_poly.pdbx_seq_one_letter_code
_entity_poly.pdbx_strand_id
1 'polypeptide(L)'
;MSSANTASEHPRPSDASPTCPLLNWCPMCGRYRLTAKERYLRDHFRLDGDLSWTARWNIAPTQQVPVVRQDRKVPKRTFALLRWGLIPFWAKDASIGFKTINAMSETAAEKPAFRDAMKLRRCLIPADGFYEWEKLGTKVKQPYNFGLADDAPFAFAGLWDRWRDPAGEFIETCTILTTKPNVLVADVHDRMPAILPPEDYELWLDPGMTRVELVVDRLKPFDSRLMKKYPVSTRVNHADNDDPECGREVPVVNAIPTMF
;
A
#
# COMPACT_ATOMS: atom_id res chain seq x y z
N MET A 1 2.63 18.14 60.70
CA MET A 1 3.60 17.29 60.01
C MET A 1 2.96 16.92 58.68
N SER A 2 3.35 17.59 57.64
CA SER A 2 2.76 17.51 56.28
C SER A 2 3.79 16.76 55.41
N SER A 3 3.39 15.61 54.90
CA SER A 3 4.20 14.83 53.96
C SER A 3 3.75 15.15 52.52
N ALA A 4 4.62 15.82 51.82
CA ALA A 4 4.48 16.07 50.39
C ALA A 4 4.75 14.81 49.59
N ASN A 5 3.80 14.46 48.73
CA ASN A 5 3.86 13.34 47.78
C ASN A 5 4.41 13.87 46.47
N THR A 6 5.68 13.58 46.15
CA THR A 6 6.29 13.92 44.85
C THR A 6 5.99 12.82 43.85
N ALA A 7 5.10 13.11 42.90
CA ALA A 7 4.86 12.29 41.72
C ALA A 7 6.06 12.43 40.77
N SER A 8 6.75 11.33 40.48
CA SER A 8 7.79 11.26 39.45
C SER A 8 7.15 11.24 38.06
N GLU A 9 7.31 12.31 37.33
CA GLU A 9 7.00 12.35 35.90
C GLU A 9 8.01 11.50 35.12
N HIS A 10 7.53 10.45 34.47
CA HIS A 10 8.32 9.72 33.47
C HIS A 10 8.31 10.52 32.17
N PRO A 11 9.47 10.73 31.52
CA PRO A 11 9.52 11.38 30.22
C PRO A 11 8.85 10.50 29.16
N ARG A 12 7.93 11.09 28.38
CA ARG A 12 7.34 10.47 27.19
C ARG A 12 8.42 10.28 26.15
N PRO A 13 8.47 9.14 25.41
CA PRO A 13 9.40 8.97 24.30
C PRO A 13 9.06 10.01 23.22
N SER A 14 10.10 10.68 22.73
CA SER A 14 10.03 11.69 21.67
C SER A 14 9.53 11.06 20.37
N ASP A 15 8.38 11.50 19.87
CA ASP A 15 7.85 11.23 18.52
C ASP A 15 8.69 11.96 17.46
N ALA A 16 9.90 11.52 17.25
CA ALA A 16 10.69 11.87 16.09
C ALA A 16 10.47 10.80 15.03
N SER A 17 9.43 10.93 14.21
CA SER A 17 9.29 10.17 12.97
C SER A 17 10.52 10.43 12.11
N PRO A 18 11.27 9.40 11.67
CA PRO A 18 12.40 9.60 10.78
C PRO A 18 11.87 10.14 9.45
N THR A 19 12.24 11.37 9.11
CA THR A 19 12.00 11.95 7.79
C THR A 19 12.63 11.05 6.74
N CYS A 20 11.81 10.52 5.85
CA CYS A 20 12.26 9.66 4.76
C CYS A 20 13.18 10.43 3.81
N PRO A 21 14.45 10.05 3.63
CA PRO A 21 15.40 10.77 2.78
C PRO A 21 15.15 10.60 1.27
N LEU A 22 14.03 10.00 0.86
CA LEU A 22 13.76 9.58 -0.52
C LEU A 22 12.85 10.54 -1.31
N LEU A 23 12.90 11.85 -1.02
CA LEU A 23 12.11 12.88 -1.73
C LEU A 23 12.38 12.97 -3.25
N ASN A 24 13.43 12.32 -3.79
CA ASN A 24 13.79 12.38 -5.20
C ASN A 24 13.68 11.06 -5.98
N TRP A 25 13.39 9.96 -5.33
CA TRP A 25 13.12 8.68 -5.97
C TRP A 25 11.71 8.24 -5.59
N CYS A 26 10.73 8.52 -6.44
CA CYS A 26 9.43 7.89 -6.31
C CYS A 26 9.58 6.45 -6.88
N PRO A 27 9.78 5.44 -6.02
CA PRO A 27 9.68 4.07 -6.48
C PRO A 27 8.22 3.85 -6.90
N MET A 28 8.03 3.03 -7.91
CA MET A 28 6.74 2.61 -8.48
C MET A 28 5.63 2.48 -7.43
N CYS A 29 4.43 3.00 -7.74
CA CYS A 29 3.22 2.82 -6.90
C CYS A 29 3.46 3.09 -5.40
N GLY A 30 4.06 4.25 -5.12
CA GLY A 30 4.45 4.64 -3.78
C GLY A 30 3.39 5.44 -3.03
N ARG A 31 2.16 5.55 -3.53
CA ARG A 31 1.12 6.34 -2.91
C ARG A 31 -0.27 5.83 -3.29
N TYR A 32 -1.16 5.71 -2.29
CA TYR A 32 -2.54 5.30 -2.54
C TYR A 32 -3.51 5.92 -1.52
N ARG A 33 -4.79 5.73 -1.71
CA ARG A 33 -5.84 6.16 -0.80
C ARG A 33 -6.80 5.02 -0.46
N LEU A 34 -7.42 5.13 0.72
CA LEU A 34 -8.55 4.31 1.13
C LEU A 34 -9.51 5.19 1.94
N THR A 35 -10.56 5.65 1.29
CA THR A 35 -11.55 6.57 1.86
C THR A 35 -12.88 5.89 2.13
N ALA A 36 -13.05 4.65 1.67
CA ALA A 36 -14.25 3.86 1.86
C ALA A 36 -14.57 3.68 3.36
N LYS A 37 -15.86 3.75 3.68
CA LYS A 37 -16.34 3.59 5.07
C LYS A 37 -16.16 2.14 5.54
N GLU A 38 -15.92 1.98 6.84
CA GLU A 38 -15.71 0.67 7.48
C GLU A 38 -16.78 -0.37 7.12
N ARG A 39 -18.06 0.02 7.16
CA ARG A 39 -19.17 -0.88 6.80
C ARG A 39 -18.98 -1.47 5.40
N TYR A 40 -18.62 -0.62 4.44
CA TYR A 40 -18.42 -1.07 3.06
C TYR A 40 -17.21 -2.01 2.95
N LEU A 41 -16.11 -1.68 3.62
CA LEU A 41 -14.92 -2.54 3.66
C LEU A 41 -15.23 -3.90 4.29
N ARG A 42 -16.02 -3.92 5.38
CA ARG A 42 -16.44 -5.14 6.05
C ARG A 42 -17.20 -6.05 5.11
N ASP A 43 -18.21 -5.51 4.44
CA ASP A 43 -19.06 -6.28 3.52
C ASP A 43 -18.25 -6.76 2.30
N HIS A 44 -17.45 -5.86 1.68
CA HIS A 44 -16.66 -6.17 0.48
C HIS A 44 -15.60 -7.24 0.73
N PHE A 45 -14.89 -7.16 1.86
CA PHE A 45 -13.82 -8.11 2.20
C PHE A 45 -14.30 -9.28 3.06
N ARG A 46 -15.59 -9.37 3.39
CA ARG A 46 -16.18 -10.39 4.27
C ARG A 46 -15.43 -10.49 5.60
N LEU A 47 -15.32 -9.37 6.29
CA LEU A 47 -14.64 -9.26 7.57
C LEU A 47 -15.64 -9.34 8.71
N ASP A 48 -15.31 -10.12 9.72
CA ASP A 48 -16.07 -10.16 10.97
C ASP A 48 -15.49 -9.18 12.00
N GLY A 49 -16.37 -8.68 12.87
CA GLY A 49 -16.00 -7.78 13.95
C GLY A 49 -15.94 -6.32 13.54
N ASP A 50 -15.48 -5.51 14.47
CA ASP A 50 -15.33 -4.07 14.25
C ASP A 50 -14.00 -3.78 13.57
N LEU A 51 -14.05 -2.88 12.57
CA LEU A 51 -12.88 -2.33 11.93
C LEU A 51 -12.61 -0.97 12.57
N SER A 52 -11.38 -0.72 12.97
CA SER A 52 -10.94 0.63 13.33
C SER A 52 -10.16 1.21 12.15
N TRP A 53 -10.86 1.91 11.27
CA TRP A 53 -10.27 2.55 10.09
C TRP A 53 -10.84 3.95 9.90
N THR A 54 -9.96 4.91 9.75
CA THR A 54 -10.30 6.29 9.37
C THR A 54 -9.89 6.52 7.93
N ALA A 55 -10.73 7.19 7.17
CA ALA A 55 -10.46 7.52 5.77
C ALA A 55 -9.09 8.20 5.60
N ARG A 56 -8.30 7.69 4.67
CA ARG A 56 -6.97 8.19 4.34
C ARG A 56 -6.92 8.51 2.85
N TRP A 57 -6.46 9.72 2.55
CA TRP A 57 -6.41 10.25 1.18
C TRP A 57 -5.03 10.19 0.57
N ASN A 58 -4.00 9.92 1.37
CA ASN A 58 -2.61 10.01 0.92
C ASN A 58 -1.69 9.08 1.74
N ILE A 59 -1.89 7.79 1.59
CA ILE A 59 -1.11 6.76 2.27
C ILE A 59 0.25 6.61 1.59
N ALA A 60 1.32 6.66 2.38
CA ALA A 60 2.72 6.61 1.92
C ALA A 60 3.48 5.42 2.53
N PRO A 61 4.58 4.98 1.90
CA PRO A 61 5.47 3.97 2.46
C PRO A 61 5.89 4.29 3.90
N THR A 62 6.17 3.25 4.67
CA THR A 62 6.52 3.24 6.11
C THR A 62 5.36 3.48 7.07
N GLN A 63 4.21 3.94 6.58
CA GLN A 63 3.02 4.11 7.39
C GLN A 63 2.32 2.77 7.66
N GLN A 64 1.46 2.75 8.68
CA GLN A 64 0.56 1.64 8.96
C GLN A 64 -0.56 1.63 7.92
N VAL A 65 -0.79 0.49 7.29
CA VAL A 65 -1.78 0.31 6.24
C VAL A 65 -2.69 -0.88 6.53
N PRO A 66 -3.97 -0.82 6.10
CA PRO A 66 -4.89 -1.92 6.29
C PRO A 66 -4.50 -3.11 5.42
N VAL A 67 -4.58 -4.27 6.03
CA VAL A 67 -4.30 -5.55 5.40
C VAL A 67 -5.39 -6.54 5.77
N VAL A 68 -5.90 -7.26 4.77
CA VAL A 68 -6.81 -8.40 4.95
C VAL A 68 -6.03 -9.67 4.70
N ARG A 69 -6.05 -10.58 5.66
CA ARG A 69 -5.38 -11.88 5.59
C ARG A 69 -6.24 -12.99 6.16
N GLN A 70 -5.92 -14.22 5.84
CA GLN A 70 -6.59 -15.41 6.36
C GLN A 70 -5.60 -16.27 7.15
N ASP A 71 -5.99 -16.68 8.35
CA ASP A 71 -5.19 -17.57 9.19
C ASP A 71 -5.33 -19.03 8.71
N ARG A 72 -4.26 -19.83 8.87
CA ARG A 72 -4.26 -21.24 8.53
C ARG A 72 -5.20 -22.09 9.40
N LYS A 73 -5.38 -21.69 10.66
CA LYS A 73 -6.12 -22.46 11.64
C LYS A 73 -7.61 -22.11 11.67
N VAL A 74 -7.94 -20.90 11.26
CA VAL A 74 -9.28 -20.37 11.27
C VAL A 74 -9.59 -19.84 9.87
N PRO A 75 -10.57 -20.44 9.14
CA PRO A 75 -10.93 -20.00 7.80
C PRO A 75 -11.71 -18.67 7.83
N LYS A 76 -11.14 -17.69 8.50
CA LYS A 76 -11.72 -16.38 8.76
C LYS A 76 -10.75 -15.30 8.31
N ARG A 77 -11.27 -14.33 7.57
CA ARG A 77 -10.49 -13.16 7.19
C ARG A 77 -10.34 -12.21 8.38
N THR A 78 -9.14 -11.72 8.57
CA THR A 78 -8.82 -10.76 9.63
C THR A 78 -8.33 -9.45 9.02
N PHE A 79 -8.70 -8.35 9.66
CA PHE A 79 -8.18 -7.02 9.37
C PHE A 79 -7.04 -6.71 10.34
N ALA A 80 -5.93 -6.19 9.83
CA ALA A 80 -4.80 -5.77 10.64
C ALA A 80 -4.14 -4.53 10.03
N LEU A 81 -3.46 -3.76 10.85
CA LEU A 81 -2.61 -2.65 10.39
C LEU A 81 -1.16 -3.13 10.38
N LEU A 82 -0.52 -3.11 9.20
CA LEU A 82 0.85 -3.51 9.00
C LEU A 82 1.66 -2.34 8.43
N ARG A 83 2.94 -2.27 8.77
CA ARG A 83 3.85 -1.27 8.21
C ARG A 83 4.11 -1.56 6.73
N TRP A 84 3.90 -0.58 5.86
CA TRP A 84 4.19 -0.70 4.42
C TRP A 84 5.69 -0.56 4.15
N GLY A 85 6.28 -1.60 3.64
CA GLY A 85 7.72 -1.81 3.42
C GLY A 85 8.14 -3.11 4.10
N LEU A 86 8.05 -4.23 3.36
CA LEU A 86 8.23 -5.58 3.88
C LEU A 86 9.66 -5.78 4.41
N ILE A 87 9.76 -6.19 5.66
CA ILE A 87 11.02 -6.61 6.28
C ILE A 87 10.97 -8.14 6.37
N PRO A 88 11.78 -8.87 5.58
CA PRO A 88 11.81 -10.32 5.64
C PRO A 88 12.21 -10.80 7.04
N PHE A 89 11.67 -11.92 7.50
CA PHE A 89 11.94 -12.47 8.83
C PHE A 89 13.43 -12.65 9.16
N TRP A 90 14.26 -12.86 8.14
CA TRP A 90 15.71 -13.07 8.25
C TRP A 90 16.53 -11.76 8.16
N ALA A 91 15.92 -10.60 7.94
CA ALA A 91 16.63 -9.34 7.79
C ALA A 91 17.39 -8.95 9.05
N LYS A 92 18.59 -8.41 8.89
CA LYS A 92 19.43 -7.96 10.00
C LYS A 92 18.97 -6.63 10.60
N ASP A 93 18.35 -5.78 9.77
CA ASP A 93 17.82 -4.48 10.17
C ASP A 93 16.59 -4.09 9.35
N ALA A 94 15.89 -3.05 9.79
CA ALA A 94 14.65 -2.59 9.19
C ALA A 94 14.81 -1.81 7.90
N SER A 95 16.03 -1.41 7.51
CA SER A 95 16.27 -0.51 6.38
C SER A 95 15.91 -1.12 5.04
N ILE A 96 15.93 -2.45 4.94
CA ILE A 96 15.48 -3.17 3.74
C ILE A 96 14.03 -2.78 3.37
N GLY A 97 13.18 -2.48 4.36
CA GLY A 97 11.78 -2.08 4.18
C GLY A 97 11.61 -0.87 3.25
N PHE A 98 12.58 0.03 3.18
CA PHE A 98 12.53 1.16 2.23
C PHE A 98 12.65 0.74 0.76
N LYS A 99 13.27 -0.43 0.49
CA LYS A 99 13.49 -0.96 -0.86
C LYS A 99 12.45 -2.00 -1.25
N THR A 100 11.63 -2.44 -0.31
CA THR A 100 10.67 -3.55 -0.45
C THR A 100 9.22 -3.09 -0.26
N ILE A 101 8.94 -1.82 -0.54
CA ILE A 101 7.58 -1.29 -0.56
C ILE A 101 6.75 -1.94 -1.67
N ASN A 102 7.41 -2.32 -2.78
CA ASN A 102 6.82 -3.05 -3.90
C ASN A 102 7.64 -4.29 -4.25
N ALA A 103 6.96 -5.31 -4.79
CA ALA A 103 7.55 -6.50 -5.35
C ALA A 103 7.00 -6.75 -6.75
N MET A 104 7.87 -7.00 -7.72
CA MET A 104 7.45 -7.33 -9.09
C MET A 104 6.86 -8.74 -9.11
N SER A 105 5.64 -8.89 -9.60
CA SER A 105 4.92 -10.17 -9.68
C SER A 105 5.71 -11.25 -10.42
N GLU A 106 6.44 -10.84 -11.45
CA GLU A 106 7.23 -11.73 -12.31
C GLU A 106 8.41 -12.40 -11.59
N THR A 107 8.90 -11.79 -10.51
CA THR A 107 10.10 -12.28 -9.80
C THR A 107 9.90 -12.50 -8.30
N ALA A 108 8.71 -12.16 -7.77
CA ALA A 108 8.45 -12.26 -6.33
C ALA A 108 8.57 -13.70 -5.81
N ALA A 109 8.22 -14.69 -6.63
CA ALA A 109 8.33 -16.11 -6.28
C ALA A 109 9.78 -16.61 -6.14
N GLU A 110 10.75 -15.88 -6.71
CA GLU A 110 12.15 -16.30 -6.77
C GLU A 110 13.03 -15.48 -5.81
N LYS A 111 12.72 -14.18 -5.66
CA LYS A 111 13.55 -13.28 -4.85
C LYS A 111 13.51 -13.63 -3.35
N PRO A 112 14.67 -13.75 -2.68
CA PRO A 112 14.76 -14.13 -1.28
C PRO A 112 13.89 -13.29 -0.33
N ALA A 113 13.70 -12.02 -0.64
CA ALA A 113 12.88 -11.12 0.19
C ALA A 113 11.38 -11.46 0.15
N PHE A 114 10.89 -12.14 -0.89
CA PHE A 114 9.46 -12.29 -1.15
C PHE A 114 9.00 -13.74 -1.31
N ARG A 115 9.89 -14.66 -1.72
CA ARG A 115 9.53 -16.04 -2.12
C ARG A 115 8.79 -16.82 -1.03
N ASP A 116 9.18 -16.65 0.25
CA ASP A 116 8.54 -17.36 1.36
C ASP A 116 7.18 -16.75 1.70
N ALA A 117 7.08 -15.42 1.61
CA ALA A 117 5.82 -14.71 1.76
C ALA A 117 4.85 -15.01 0.60
N MET A 118 5.36 -15.13 -0.63
CA MET A 118 4.57 -15.52 -1.81
C MET A 118 3.92 -16.91 -1.65
N LYS A 119 4.61 -17.84 -1.00
CA LYS A 119 4.10 -19.17 -0.69
C LYS A 119 3.09 -19.19 0.44
N LEU A 120 3.33 -18.44 1.51
CA LEU A 120 2.72 -18.70 2.82
C LEU A 120 1.98 -17.51 3.43
N ARG A 121 2.29 -16.28 2.99
CA ARG A 121 1.84 -15.04 3.65
C ARG A 121 1.37 -14.01 2.63
N ARG A 122 0.38 -14.41 1.84
CA ARG A 122 -0.33 -13.50 0.94
C ARG A 122 -1.38 -12.74 1.71
N CYS A 123 -1.68 -11.53 1.26
CA CYS A 123 -2.71 -10.67 1.83
C CYS A 123 -3.34 -9.80 0.75
N LEU A 124 -4.47 -9.19 1.08
CA LEU A 124 -5.06 -8.11 0.30
C LEU A 124 -4.75 -6.78 0.98
N ILE A 125 -4.44 -5.77 0.20
CA ILE A 125 -4.27 -4.40 0.69
C ILE A 125 -5.41 -3.57 0.11
N PRO A 126 -6.45 -3.25 0.92
CA PRO A 126 -7.58 -2.44 0.49
C PRO A 126 -7.18 -1.05 0.01
N ALA A 127 -7.79 -0.60 -1.08
CA ALA A 127 -7.61 0.72 -1.67
C ALA A 127 -8.90 1.14 -2.40
N ASP A 128 -9.07 2.43 -2.64
CA ASP A 128 -10.07 2.97 -3.57
C ASP A 128 -9.47 3.94 -4.59
N GLY A 129 -8.14 4.06 -4.61
CA GLY A 129 -7.38 4.77 -5.62
C GLY A 129 -5.88 4.73 -5.34
N PHE A 130 -5.08 4.88 -6.38
CA PHE A 130 -3.63 5.04 -6.27
C PHE A 130 -3.14 6.18 -7.14
N TYR A 131 -1.98 6.71 -6.80
CA TYR A 131 -1.42 7.87 -7.47
C TYR A 131 -0.16 7.52 -8.24
N GLU A 132 -0.06 8.04 -9.46
CA GLU A 132 1.16 8.02 -10.28
C GLU A 132 1.40 9.38 -10.92
N TRP A 133 2.64 9.64 -11.31
CA TRP A 133 3.11 10.96 -11.74
C TRP A 133 3.58 10.94 -13.18
N GLU A 134 2.83 11.58 -14.05
CA GLU A 134 3.24 11.82 -15.42
C GLU A 134 4.35 12.88 -15.46
N LYS A 135 5.42 12.60 -16.20
CA LYS A 135 6.51 13.56 -16.42
C LYS A 135 6.14 14.51 -17.55
N LEU A 136 5.86 15.76 -17.23
CA LEU A 136 5.64 16.83 -18.19
C LEU A 136 6.94 17.60 -18.42
N GLY A 137 7.86 17.07 -19.26
CA GLY A 137 9.20 17.63 -19.46
C GLY A 137 10.19 17.26 -18.35
N THR A 138 11.18 18.13 -18.08
CA THR A 138 12.32 17.77 -17.22
C THR A 138 12.08 17.99 -15.71
N LYS A 139 11.20 18.90 -15.33
CA LYS A 139 11.04 19.32 -13.92
C LYS A 139 9.62 19.22 -13.38
N VAL A 140 8.60 19.18 -14.23
CA VAL A 140 7.19 19.19 -13.81
C VAL A 140 6.63 17.78 -13.88
N LYS A 141 5.95 17.37 -12.81
CA LYS A 141 5.21 16.12 -12.75
C LYS A 141 3.75 16.43 -12.43
N GLN A 142 2.83 15.89 -13.22
CA GLN A 142 1.40 15.93 -12.94
C GLN A 142 0.99 14.64 -12.24
N PRO A 143 0.50 14.68 -11.00
CA PRO A 143 -0.08 13.51 -10.36
C PRO A 143 -1.46 13.22 -10.91
N TYR A 144 -1.73 11.93 -11.09
CA TYR A 144 -3.03 11.38 -11.46
C TYR A 144 -3.50 10.40 -10.39
N ASN A 145 -4.79 10.41 -10.11
CA ASN A 145 -5.46 9.35 -9.39
C ASN A 145 -5.98 8.31 -10.37
N PHE A 146 -5.79 7.05 -10.03
CA PHE A 146 -6.35 5.89 -10.72
C PHE A 146 -7.27 5.15 -9.76
N GLY A 147 -8.45 4.77 -10.20
CA GLY A 147 -9.43 4.04 -9.41
C GLY A 147 -10.38 3.24 -10.30
N LEU A 148 -11.34 2.53 -9.71
CA LEU A 148 -12.39 1.89 -10.48
C LEU A 148 -13.39 2.92 -10.99
N ALA A 149 -14.00 2.63 -12.14
CA ALA A 149 -14.93 3.55 -12.81
C ALA A 149 -16.19 3.83 -11.96
N ASP A 150 -16.59 2.87 -11.14
CA ASP A 150 -17.75 2.92 -10.24
C ASP A 150 -17.43 3.42 -8.82
N ASP A 151 -16.19 3.86 -8.57
CA ASP A 151 -15.68 4.29 -7.26
C ASP A 151 -15.70 3.20 -6.17
N ALA A 152 -15.90 1.95 -6.53
CA ALA A 152 -15.84 0.84 -5.57
C ALA A 152 -14.41 0.66 -5.03
N PRO A 153 -14.24 0.28 -3.75
CA PRO A 153 -12.96 -0.17 -3.24
C PRO A 153 -12.57 -1.51 -3.87
N PHE A 154 -11.28 -1.71 -3.97
CA PHE A 154 -10.64 -2.90 -4.51
C PHE A 154 -9.47 -3.33 -3.63
N ALA A 155 -8.79 -4.39 -4.00
CA ALA A 155 -7.57 -4.79 -3.30
C ALA A 155 -6.38 -4.90 -4.23
N PHE A 156 -5.23 -4.42 -3.76
CA PHE A 156 -3.95 -4.85 -4.29
C PHE A 156 -3.60 -6.23 -3.77
N ALA A 157 -3.00 -7.06 -4.62
CA ALA A 157 -2.29 -8.25 -4.19
C ALA A 157 -1.10 -7.83 -3.33
N GLY A 158 -1.00 -8.35 -2.13
CA GLY A 158 0.05 -8.04 -1.19
C GLY A 158 0.71 -9.28 -0.60
N LEU A 159 1.90 -9.08 -0.07
CA LEU A 159 2.61 -10.06 0.75
C LEU A 159 2.89 -9.44 2.11
N TRP A 160 2.97 -10.27 3.15
CA TRP A 160 3.34 -9.80 4.47
C TRP A 160 4.39 -10.70 5.10
N ASP A 161 5.16 -10.15 6.06
CA ASP A 161 6.10 -10.92 6.85
C ASP A 161 6.14 -10.38 8.29
N ARG A 162 6.67 -11.21 9.18
CA ARG A 162 6.85 -10.90 10.58
C ARG A 162 8.33 -10.96 10.93
N TRP A 163 8.90 -9.81 11.18
CA TRP A 163 10.30 -9.64 11.52
C TRP A 163 10.46 -9.43 13.02
N ARG A 164 11.51 -10.00 13.60
CA ARG A 164 11.86 -9.79 15.00
C ARG A 164 12.98 -8.76 15.07
N ASP A 165 12.72 -7.65 15.73
CA ASP A 165 13.70 -6.58 15.87
C ASP A 165 14.83 -6.94 16.86
N PRO A 166 15.92 -6.14 16.96
CA PRO A 166 17.02 -6.38 17.90
C PRO A 166 16.59 -6.31 19.38
N ALA A 167 15.48 -5.67 19.70
CA ALA A 167 14.90 -5.64 21.06
C ALA A 167 14.06 -6.88 21.36
N GLY A 168 13.80 -7.72 20.35
CA GLY A 168 13.04 -8.96 20.50
C GLY A 168 11.55 -8.80 20.15
N GLU A 169 11.10 -7.60 19.79
CA GLU A 169 9.71 -7.31 19.44
C GLU A 169 9.39 -7.73 18.01
N PHE A 170 8.14 -8.13 17.78
CA PHE A 170 7.68 -8.52 16.46
C PHE A 170 7.03 -7.35 15.72
N ILE A 171 7.54 -7.07 14.52
CA ILE A 171 7.00 -6.08 13.61
C ILE A 171 6.43 -6.79 12.40
N GLU A 172 5.13 -6.59 12.13
CA GLU A 172 4.49 -7.11 10.92
C GLU A 172 4.51 -6.04 9.83
N THR A 173 4.93 -6.45 8.64
CA THR A 173 5.16 -5.55 7.51
C THR A 173 4.57 -6.14 6.23
N CYS A 174 4.25 -5.28 5.25
CA CYS A 174 3.69 -5.73 3.98
C CYS A 174 4.34 -5.04 2.78
N THR A 175 4.13 -5.62 1.60
CA THR A 175 4.51 -5.06 0.30
C THR A 175 3.36 -5.19 -0.68
N ILE A 176 3.26 -4.26 -1.64
CA ILE A 176 2.31 -4.32 -2.75
C ILE A 176 2.98 -5.00 -3.93
N LEU A 177 2.32 -6.00 -4.51
CA LEU A 177 2.76 -6.61 -5.77
C LEU A 177 2.43 -5.67 -6.93
N THR A 178 3.36 -5.56 -7.88
CA THR A 178 3.18 -4.76 -9.09
C THR A 178 3.28 -5.64 -10.33
N THR A 179 2.59 -5.27 -11.38
CA THR A 179 2.59 -5.93 -12.69
C THR A 179 2.83 -4.92 -13.81
N LYS A 180 2.89 -5.38 -15.06
CA LYS A 180 2.93 -4.50 -16.23
C LYS A 180 1.72 -3.55 -16.22
N PRO A 181 1.83 -2.33 -16.75
CA PRO A 181 0.70 -1.42 -16.81
C PRO A 181 -0.34 -1.89 -17.82
N ASN A 182 -1.61 -1.59 -17.57
CA ASN A 182 -2.62 -1.60 -18.63
C ASN A 182 -2.51 -0.31 -19.48
N VAL A 183 -3.29 -0.22 -20.54
CA VAL A 183 -3.23 0.94 -21.47
C VAL A 183 -3.51 2.28 -20.79
N LEU A 184 -4.35 2.31 -19.74
CA LEU A 184 -4.68 3.54 -19.03
C LEU A 184 -3.52 4.06 -18.14
N VAL A 185 -2.76 3.15 -17.54
CA VAL A 185 -1.62 3.48 -16.67
C VAL A 185 -0.34 3.68 -17.48
N ALA A 186 -0.19 2.99 -18.62
CA ALA A 186 1.01 3.02 -19.45
C ALA A 186 1.42 4.42 -19.92
N ASP A 187 0.44 5.33 -20.09
CA ASP A 187 0.72 6.73 -20.45
C ASP A 187 1.48 7.50 -19.36
N VAL A 188 1.38 7.02 -18.10
CA VAL A 188 1.91 7.72 -16.92
C VAL A 188 3.09 6.98 -16.30
N HIS A 189 3.00 5.65 -16.23
CA HIS A 189 4.02 4.82 -15.57
C HIS A 189 4.13 3.45 -16.24
N ASP A 190 5.33 2.84 -16.19
CA ASP A 190 5.67 1.53 -16.77
C ASP A 190 5.25 0.32 -15.91
N ARG A 191 4.69 0.57 -14.73
CA ARG A 191 4.15 -0.45 -13.80
C ARG A 191 2.83 0.01 -13.20
N MET A 192 2.01 -0.94 -12.73
CA MET A 192 0.84 -0.68 -11.90
C MET A 192 0.76 -1.68 -10.74
N PRO A 193 0.03 -1.37 -9.64
CA PRO A 193 -0.28 -2.36 -8.63
C PRO A 193 -1.06 -3.52 -9.25
N ALA A 194 -0.78 -4.74 -8.82
CA ALA A 194 -1.60 -5.90 -9.19
C ALA A 194 -2.93 -5.84 -8.43
N ILE A 195 -3.99 -5.38 -9.11
CA ILE A 195 -5.35 -5.34 -8.57
C ILE A 195 -5.98 -6.71 -8.78
N LEU A 196 -6.51 -7.30 -7.70
CA LEU A 196 -7.23 -8.57 -7.77
C LEU A 196 -8.73 -8.31 -7.87
N PRO A 197 -9.45 -8.99 -8.77
CA PRO A 197 -10.89 -8.99 -8.77
C PRO A 197 -11.42 -9.82 -7.58
N PRO A 198 -12.64 -9.52 -7.05
CA PRO A 198 -13.18 -10.18 -5.85
C PRO A 198 -13.27 -11.71 -5.93
N GLU A 199 -13.47 -12.26 -7.12
CA GLU A 199 -13.50 -13.70 -7.38
C GLU A 199 -12.17 -14.41 -7.11
N ASP A 200 -11.06 -13.69 -7.16
CA ASP A 200 -9.72 -14.23 -6.91
C ASP A 200 -9.29 -14.13 -5.43
N TYR A 201 -10.06 -13.42 -4.59
CA TYR A 201 -9.68 -13.21 -3.18
C TYR A 201 -9.55 -14.49 -2.37
N GLU A 202 -10.47 -15.46 -2.57
CA GLU A 202 -10.43 -16.75 -1.88
C GLU A 202 -9.15 -17.52 -2.23
N LEU A 203 -8.87 -17.65 -3.52
CA LEU A 203 -7.67 -18.35 -4.00
C LEU A 203 -6.39 -17.65 -3.50
N TRP A 204 -6.37 -16.31 -3.56
CA TRP A 204 -5.21 -15.53 -3.14
C TRP A 204 -4.92 -15.65 -1.65
N LEU A 205 -5.96 -15.61 -0.81
CA LEU A 205 -5.86 -15.66 0.64
C LEU A 205 -5.74 -17.07 1.20
N ASP A 206 -5.99 -18.12 0.40
CA ASP A 206 -5.92 -19.50 0.88
C ASP A 206 -4.51 -19.86 1.38
N PRO A 207 -4.32 -20.03 2.69
CA PRO A 207 -3.02 -20.36 3.25
C PRO A 207 -2.56 -21.80 2.95
N GLY A 208 -3.47 -22.65 2.47
CA GLY A 208 -3.19 -24.01 1.98
C GLY A 208 -2.69 -24.03 0.53
N MET A 209 -2.91 -22.96 -0.23
CA MET A 209 -2.49 -22.84 -1.61
C MET A 209 -0.99 -22.53 -1.69
N THR A 210 -0.16 -23.54 -1.75
CA THR A 210 1.31 -23.41 -1.84
C THR A 210 1.86 -23.53 -3.27
N ARG A 211 0.99 -23.85 -4.24
CA ARG A 211 1.34 -23.86 -5.67
C ARG A 211 1.34 -22.43 -6.20
N VAL A 212 2.53 -21.81 -6.15
CA VAL A 212 2.71 -20.38 -6.43
C VAL A 212 2.33 -20.03 -7.88
N GLU A 213 2.55 -20.93 -8.81
CA GLU A 213 2.19 -20.78 -10.22
C GLU A 213 0.71 -20.48 -10.44
N LEU A 214 -0.19 -21.08 -9.65
CA LEU A 214 -1.64 -20.85 -9.79
C LEU A 214 -2.08 -19.45 -9.32
N VAL A 215 -1.37 -18.87 -8.36
CA VAL A 215 -1.67 -17.53 -7.86
C VAL A 215 -0.95 -16.44 -8.64
N VAL A 216 0.23 -16.71 -9.19
CA VAL A 216 0.97 -15.77 -10.06
C VAL A 216 0.17 -15.46 -11.32
N ASP A 217 -0.52 -16.42 -11.89
CA ASP A 217 -1.38 -16.25 -13.06
C ASP A 217 -2.54 -15.24 -12.87
N ARG A 218 -2.86 -14.90 -11.62
CA ARG A 218 -3.85 -13.87 -11.27
C ARG A 218 -3.28 -12.46 -11.24
N LEU A 219 -1.96 -12.31 -11.20
CA LEU A 219 -1.26 -11.02 -11.10
C LEU A 219 -1.10 -10.37 -12.49
N LYS A 220 -2.22 -10.18 -13.19
CA LYS A 220 -2.27 -9.55 -14.52
C LYS A 220 -2.63 -8.07 -14.41
N PRO A 221 -2.32 -7.27 -15.46
CA PRO A 221 -2.87 -5.91 -15.56
C PRO A 221 -4.39 -5.94 -15.45
N PHE A 222 -4.95 -5.11 -14.59
CA PHE A 222 -6.40 -5.00 -14.42
C PHE A 222 -7.04 -4.40 -15.68
N ASP A 223 -8.29 -4.78 -15.99
CA ASP A 223 -8.99 -4.32 -17.20
C ASP A 223 -9.16 -2.79 -17.15
N SER A 224 -8.53 -2.09 -18.09
CA SER A 224 -8.55 -0.64 -18.17
C SER A 224 -9.95 -0.05 -18.41
N ARG A 225 -10.87 -0.82 -19.00
CA ARG A 225 -12.26 -0.41 -19.24
C ARG A 225 -13.07 -0.26 -17.94
N LEU A 226 -12.64 -0.94 -16.88
CA LEU A 226 -13.22 -0.87 -15.55
C LEU A 226 -12.56 0.19 -14.66
N MET A 227 -11.58 0.93 -15.20
CA MET A 227 -10.82 1.93 -14.47
C MET A 227 -11.06 3.33 -15.02
N LYS A 228 -10.78 4.32 -14.19
CA LYS A 228 -10.70 5.73 -14.57
C LYS A 228 -9.39 6.35 -14.07
N LYS A 229 -8.93 7.40 -14.76
CA LYS A 229 -7.86 8.28 -14.30
C LYS A 229 -8.30 9.73 -14.40
N TYR A 230 -7.84 10.55 -13.47
CA TYR A 230 -8.01 11.99 -13.53
C TYR A 230 -6.84 12.71 -12.84
N PRO A 231 -6.47 13.91 -13.29
CA PRO A 231 -5.40 14.69 -12.68
C PRO A 231 -5.82 15.19 -11.30
N VAL A 232 -4.89 15.18 -10.37
CA VAL A 232 -5.09 15.69 -9.00
C VAL A 232 -4.08 16.78 -8.65
N SER A 233 -4.34 17.49 -7.55
CA SER A 233 -3.47 18.55 -7.05
C SER A 233 -2.07 18.00 -6.67
N THR A 234 -1.03 18.81 -6.90
CA THR A 234 0.33 18.55 -6.39
C THR A 234 0.41 18.51 -4.85
N ARG A 235 -0.69 18.83 -4.15
CA ARG A 235 -0.81 18.65 -2.70
C ARG A 235 -0.49 17.21 -2.27
N VAL A 236 -0.83 16.22 -3.10
CA VAL A 236 -0.55 14.80 -2.87
C VAL A 236 0.97 14.48 -2.84
N ASN A 237 1.83 15.36 -3.34
CA ASN A 237 3.28 15.15 -3.34
C ASN A 237 3.87 15.04 -1.92
N HIS A 238 3.28 15.72 -0.96
CA HIS A 238 3.72 15.72 0.43
C HIS A 238 2.88 14.73 1.24
N ALA A 239 3.53 13.73 1.82
CA ALA A 239 2.86 12.65 2.56
C ALA A 239 2.13 13.13 3.83
N ASP A 240 2.51 14.28 4.36
CA ASP A 240 1.86 14.91 5.52
C ASP A 240 0.50 15.52 5.17
N ASN A 241 0.22 15.77 3.90
CA ASN A 241 -1.10 16.16 3.44
C ASN A 241 -1.94 14.89 3.26
N ASP A 242 -2.95 14.72 4.09
CA ASP A 242 -3.82 13.55 4.08
C ASP A 242 -5.28 13.99 4.28
N ASP A 243 -5.82 14.64 3.28
CA ASP A 243 -7.17 15.23 3.29
C ASP A 243 -7.83 15.10 1.91
N PRO A 244 -9.16 15.37 1.80
CA PRO A 244 -9.91 15.22 0.56
C PRO A 244 -9.34 15.96 -0.65
N GLU A 245 -8.63 17.08 -0.43
CA GLU A 245 -8.04 17.87 -1.50
C GLU A 245 -6.90 17.13 -2.23
N CYS A 246 -6.28 16.10 -1.60
CA CYS A 246 -5.30 15.24 -2.26
C CYS A 246 -5.91 14.41 -3.38
N GLY A 247 -7.18 14.02 -3.25
CA GLY A 247 -7.89 13.19 -4.24
C GLY A 247 -8.83 13.96 -5.15
N ARG A 248 -8.94 15.28 -5.01
CA ARG A 248 -9.84 16.10 -5.81
C ARG A 248 -9.30 16.27 -7.23
N GLU A 249 -10.17 16.08 -8.23
CA GLU A 249 -9.86 16.35 -9.63
C GLU A 249 -9.56 17.84 -9.84
N VAL A 250 -8.51 18.11 -10.62
CA VAL A 250 -8.08 19.47 -11.00
C VAL A 250 -7.79 19.51 -12.50
N PRO A 251 -7.81 20.70 -13.14
CA PRO A 251 -7.30 20.83 -14.50
C PRO A 251 -5.82 20.39 -14.59
N VAL A 252 -5.44 19.79 -15.72
CA VAL A 252 -4.03 19.44 -16.00
C VAL A 252 -3.18 20.72 -15.90
N VAL A 253 -2.07 20.65 -15.20
CA VAL A 253 -1.11 21.75 -15.20
C VAL A 253 -0.49 21.85 -16.60
N ASN A 254 -0.96 22.82 -17.38
CA ASN A 254 -0.35 23.08 -18.67
C ASN A 254 1.11 23.42 -18.47
N ALA A 255 2.01 22.64 -19.04
CA ALA A 255 3.39 23.05 -19.18
C ALA A 255 3.38 24.40 -19.95
N ILE A 256 3.72 25.49 -19.27
CA ILE A 256 3.85 26.78 -19.95
C ILE A 256 4.90 26.56 -21.03
N PRO A 257 4.59 26.79 -22.33
CA PRO A 257 5.60 26.71 -23.35
C PRO A 257 6.70 27.72 -22.96
N THR A 258 7.91 27.25 -22.77
CA THR A 258 9.08 28.13 -22.68
C THR A 258 9.16 28.87 -24.01
N MET A 259 8.67 30.09 -24.07
CA MET A 259 8.95 30.97 -25.18
C MET A 259 10.45 31.28 -25.09
N PHE A 260 11.17 30.80 -26.09
CA PHE A 260 12.55 31.17 -26.40
C PHE A 260 12.56 32.50 -27.14
#